data_8a7df104e55c773f22e86df4d6ce4e7b
#
_entry.id   8a7df104e55c773f22e86df4d6ce4e7b
#
_cell.length_a   1.000
_cell.length_b   1.000
_cell.length_c   1.000
_cell.angle_alpha   90.00
_cell.angle_beta   90.00
_cell.angle_gamma   90.00
#
_symmetry.space_group_name_H-M   'P 1'
#
loop_
_entity.id
_entity.type
_entity.pdbx_description
1 polymer ?
#
loop_
_entity_poly.entity_id
_entity_poly.type
_entity_poly.pdbx_seq_one_letter_code
_entity_poly.pdbx_strand_id
1 'polypeptide(L)'
;MEVFDFHCDTLYKSMMNDLLLDADIYEFKISDLMKEHKWHQCMAVWTPDDRNELPLQFRDKPLIEYFIASAEKLISECKRLKVPFNDINANKSLHLTVENSSILENNIENIEFLKKYGVKVATLTWNESNCIGDGVLADKPKGATTFGKKVI
;
A
#
# COMPACT_ATOMS: atom_id res chain seq x y z
N MET A 1 19.80 -11.58 12.73
CA MET A 1 19.52 -10.12 12.50
C MET A 1 18.00 -9.96 12.44
N GLU A 2 17.49 -8.87 12.98
CA GLU A 2 16.07 -8.54 12.90
C GLU A 2 15.94 -7.30 11.99
N VAL A 3 15.07 -7.37 11.00
CA VAL A 3 14.89 -6.31 10.01
C VAL A 3 13.42 -5.92 9.97
N PHE A 4 13.15 -4.63 9.98
CA PHE A 4 11.86 -4.05 9.69
C PHE A 4 12.01 -3.10 8.50
N ASP A 5 11.56 -3.55 7.33
CA ASP A 5 11.56 -2.73 6.12
C ASP A 5 10.21 -2.05 5.95
N PHE A 6 10.23 -0.71 5.94
CA PHE A 6 9.02 0.11 5.95
C PHE A 6 8.36 0.30 4.59
N HIS A 7 9.00 -0.15 3.48
CA HIS A 7 8.44 0.09 2.15
C HIS A 7 8.86 -0.95 1.11
N CYS A 8 7.89 -1.38 0.31
CA CYS A 8 8.13 -2.22 -0.86
C CYS A 8 6.95 -2.11 -1.85
N ASP A 9 7.26 -1.91 -3.15
CA ASP A 9 6.29 -1.78 -4.24
C ASP A 9 5.93 -3.11 -4.91
N THR A 10 6.38 -4.23 -4.37
CA THR A 10 6.12 -5.54 -4.98
C THR A 10 4.62 -5.81 -5.13
N LEU A 11 3.79 -5.34 -4.18
CA LEU A 11 2.34 -5.50 -4.27
C LEU A 11 1.76 -4.76 -5.48
N TYR A 12 2.19 -3.51 -5.73
CA TYR A 12 1.79 -2.75 -6.92
C TYR A 12 2.19 -3.48 -8.21
N LYS A 13 3.46 -3.90 -8.31
CA LYS A 13 3.95 -4.67 -9.48
C LYS A 13 3.16 -5.97 -9.68
N SER A 14 2.81 -6.65 -8.59
CA SER A 14 1.97 -7.85 -8.60
C SER A 14 0.55 -7.56 -9.11
N MET A 15 -0.05 -6.44 -8.72
CA MET A 15 -1.37 -6.01 -9.20
C MET A 15 -1.35 -5.63 -10.68
N MET A 16 -0.29 -4.92 -11.14
CA MET A 16 -0.15 -4.48 -12.52
C MET A 16 0.02 -5.63 -13.51
N ASN A 17 0.73 -6.68 -13.13
CA ASN A 17 1.12 -7.77 -14.03
C ASN A 17 0.37 -9.09 -13.74
N ASP A 18 -0.57 -9.08 -12.81
CA ASP A 18 -1.28 -10.27 -12.30
C ASP A 18 -0.34 -11.41 -11.90
N LEU A 19 0.73 -11.08 -11.18
CA LEU A 19 1.77 -12.01 -10.75
C LEU A 19 1.66 -12.31 -9.25
N LEU A 20 2.28 -13.42 -8.83
CA LEU A 20 2.49 -13.76 -7.43
C LEU A 20 3.57 -12.86 -6.81
N LEU A 21 3.54 -12.65 -5.49
CA LEU A 21 4.52 -11.81 -4.80
C LEU A 21 5.95 -12.36 -4.81
N ASP A 22 6.12 -13.65 -5.09
CA ASP A 22 7.42 -14.33 -5.20
C ASP A 22 7.78 -14.71 -6.64
N ALA A 23 7.18 -14.05 -7.64
CA ALA A 23 7.49 -14.30 -9.05
C ALA A 23 8.96 -14.00 -9.38
N ASP A 24 9.50 -14.76 -10.34
CA ASP A 24 10.93 -14.70 -10.72
C ASP A 24 11.38 -13.35 -11.33
N ILE A 25 10.43 -12.50 -11.72
CA ILE A 25 10.74 -11.18 -12.28
C ILE A 25 11.20 -10.15 -11.25
N TYR A 26 11.00 -10.42 -9.95
CA TYR A 26 11.42 -9.51 -8.89
C TYR A 26 12.90 -9.73 -8.56
N GLU A 27 13.62 -8.64 -8.33
CA GLU A 27 15.05 -8.67 -7.99
C GLU A 27 15.31 -9.45 -6.70
N PHE A 28 14.36 -9.42 -5.76
CA PHE A 28 14.35 -10.30 -4.60
C PHE A 28 12.99 -10.95 -4.41
N LYS A 29 12.98 -12.18 -3.95
CA LYS A 29 11.76 -12.91 -3.62
C LYS A 29 11.47 -12.77 -2.14
N ILE A 30 10.24 -12.40 -1.80
CA ILE A 30 9.79 -12.36 -0.41
C ILE A 30 10.03 -13.70 0.29
N SER A 31 9.83 -14.82 -0.42
CA SER A 31 10.11 -16.16 0.10
C SER A 31 11.57 -16.37 0.50
N ASP A 32 12.52 -15.73 -0.18
CA ASP A 32 13.95 -15.86 0.14
C ASP A 32 14.34 -14.99 1.34
N LEU A 33 13.82 -13.76 1.41
CA LEU A 33 14.01 -12.92 2.59
C LEU A 33 13.49 -13.58 3.87
N MET A 34 12.40 -14.35 3.74
CA MET A 34 11.75 -15.00 4.86
C MET A 34 12.47 -16.27 5.35
N LYS A 35 13.52 -16.76 4.68
CA LYS A 35 14.17 -18.03 5.06
C LYS A 35 15.09 -17.90 6.27
N GLU A 36 15.87 -16.84 6.39
CA GLU A 36 17.04 -16.80 7.26
C GLU A 36 16.98 -15.81 8.44
N HIS A 37 16.07 -14.84 8.45
CA HIS A 37 16.04 -13.74 9.43
C HIS A 37 14.66 -13.52 10.03
N LYS A 38 14.61 -12.81 11.15
CA LYS A 38 13.39 -12.15 11.57
C LYS A 38 13.15 -10.98 10.63
N TRP A 39 12.05 -10.98 9.89
CA TRP A 39 11.80 -9.99 8.84
C TRP A 39 10.35 -9.52 8.84
N HIS A 40 10.17 -8.22 8.98
CA HIS A 40 8.90 -7.54 8.79
C HIS A 40 8.99 -6.67 7.54
N GLN A 41 8.10 -6.88 6.59
CA GLN A 41 8.05 -6.14 5.34
C GLN A 41 6.73 -5.38 5.21
N CYS A 42 6.81 -4.06 5.06
CA CYS A 42 5.67 -3.25 4.65
C CYS A 42 5.46 -3.38 3.14
N MET A 43 4.24 -3.73 2.77
CA MET A 43 3.76 -3.91 1.39
C MET A 43 2.83 -2.76 1.07
N ALA A 44 3.31 -1.79 0.31
CA ALA A 44 2.56 -0.60 0.01
C ALA A 44 1.45 -0.85 -1.02
N VAL A 45 0.24 -0.39 -0.73
CA VAL A 45 -0.73 -0.07 -1.76
C VAL A 45 -0.41 1.35 -2.21
N TRP A 46 0.37 1.44 -3.27
CA TRP A 46 0.68 2.72 -3.88
C TRP A 46 -0.46 3.16 -4.79
N THR A 47 -0.88 4.40 -4.63
CA THR A 47 -1.88 5.03 -5.48
C THR A 47 -1.19 6.10 -6.32
N PRO A 48 -1.01 5.87 -7.65
CA PRO A 48 -0.35 6.82 -8.51
C PRO A 48 -1.15 8.13 -8.64
N ASP A 49 -0.45 9.22 -8.95
CA ASP A 49 -1.08 10.51 -9.24
C ASP A 49 -1.80 10.46 -10.61
N ASP A 50 -1.27 9.72 -11.58
CA ASP A 50 -1.93 9.44 -12.86
C ASP A 50 -2.66 8.09 -12.81
N ARG A 51 -4.00 8.11 -12.98
CA ARG A 51 -4.82 6.90 -13.02
C ARG A 51 -4.48 5.93 -14.14
N ASN A 52 -3.79 6.37 -15.20
CA ASN A 52 -3.30 5.49 -16.26
C ASN A 52 -2.24 4.49 -15.77
N GLU A 53 -1.59 4.77 -14.66
CA GLU A 53 -0.63 3.89 -14.00
C GLU A 53 -1.31 2.81 -13.13
N LEU A 54 -2.63 2.89 -12.92
CA LEU A 54 -3.37 1.79 -12.29
C LEU A 54 -3.61 0.62 -13.23
N PRO A 55 -3.78 -0.61 -12.70
CA PRO A 55 -4.26 -1.73 -13.48
C PRO A 55 -5.56 -1.36 -14.22
N LEU A 56 -5.68 -1.75 -15.49
CA LEU A 56 -6.72 -1.29 -16.41
C LEU A 56 -8.14 -1.36 -15.82
N GLN A 57 -8.43 -2.43 -15.07
CA GLN A 57 -9.75 -2.66 -14.46
C GLN A 57 -10.10 -1.69 -13.32
N PHE A 58 -9.17 -0.86 -12.85
CA PHE A 58 -9.38 0.10 -11.75
C PHE A 58 -9.31 1.57 -12.18
N ARG A 59 -8.93 1.87 -13.42
CA ARG A 59 -8.71 3.25 -13.89
C ARG A 59 -9.95 4.13 -13.78
N ASP A 60 -11.13 3.56 -14.04
CA ASP A 60 -12.41 4.26 -14.01
C ASP A 60 -13.24 3.96 -12.75
N LYS A 61 -12.65 3.32 -11.75
CA LYS A 61 -13.32 2.94 -10.50
C LYS A 61 -12.90 3.83 -9.34
N PRO A 62 -13.70 3.87 -8.25
CA PRO A 62 -13.25 4.44 -6.99
C PRO A 62 -11.91 3.81 -6.53
N LEU A 63 -10.97 4.62 -6.08
CA LEU A 63 -9.65 4.15 -5.65
C LEU A 63 -9.72 3.17 -4.47
N ILE A 64 -10.76 3.28 -3.67
CA ILE A 64 -10.99 2.35 -2.56
C ILE A 64 -11.21 0.90 -3.05
N GLU A 65 -11.74 0.69 -4.27
CA GLU A 65 -11.88 -0.65 -4.84
C GLU A 65 -10.51 -1.25 -5.19
N TYR A 66 -9.60 -0.43 -5.71
CA TYR A 66 -8.22 -0.85 -5.95
C TYR A 66 -7.50 -1.21 -4.64
N PHE A 67 -7.70 -0.39 -3.58
CA PHE A 67 -7.16 -0.70 -2.26
C PHE A 67 -7.67 -2.04 -1.74
N ILE A 68 -9.00 -2.26 -1.78
CA ILE A 68 -9.62 -3.51 -1.30
C ILE A 68 -9.04 -4.72 -2.04
N ALA A 69 -8.98 -4.66 -3.38
CA ALA A 69 -8.43 -5.73 -4.20
C ALA A 69 -6.95 -6.02 -3.88
N SER A 70 -6.15 -4.97 -3.67
CA SER A 70 -4.73 -5.10 -3.30
C SER A 70 -4.56 -5.72 -1.91
N ALA A 71 -5.38 -5.31 -0.94
CA ALA A 71 -5.36 -5.86 0.41
C ALA A 71 -5.76 -7.35 0.41
N GLU A 72 -6.80 -7.71 -0.32
CA GLU A 72 -7.25 -9.11 -0.45
C GLU A 72 -6.20 -9.98 -1.15
N LYS A 73 -5.53 -9.45 -2.18
CA LYS A 73 -4.40 -10.13 -2.83
C LYS A 73 -3.28 -10.38 -1.84
N LEU A 74 -2.86 -9.38 -1.06
CA LEU A 74 -1.82 -9.54 -0.04
C LEU A 74 -2.21 -10.60 1.00
N ILE A 75 -3.44 -10.58 1.50
CA ILE A 75 -3.94 -11.57 2.46
C ILE A 75 -3.91 -12.99 1.87
N SER A 76 -4.30 -13.13 0.60
CA SER A 76 -4.25 -14.41 -0.12
C SER A 76 -2.82 -14.92 -0.26
N GLU A 77 -1.90 -14.04 -0.64
CA GLU A 77 -0.49 -14.36 -0.77
C GLU A 77 0.17 -14.71 0.57
N CYS A 78 -0.18 -14.01 1.64
CA CYS A 78 0.27 -14.38 2.99
C CYS A 78 -0.14 -15.81 3.36
N LYS A 79 -1.37 -16.20 3.05
CA LYS A 79 -1.87 -17.58 3.27
C LYS A 79 -1.10 -18.59 2.41
N ARG A 80 -0.89 -18.30 1.12
CA ARG A 80 -0.15 -19.16 0.19
C ARG A 80 1.30 -19.35 0.62
N LEU A 81 1.97 -18.27 1.00
CA LEU A 81 3.38 -18.26 1.45
C LEU A 81 3.55 -18.75 2.90
N LYS A 82 2.45 -18.95 3.64
CA LYS A 82 2.44 -19.28 5.08
C LYS A 82 3.20 -18.22 5.91
N VAL A 83 3.04 -16.96 5.56
CA VAL A 83 3.61 -15.82 6.28
C VAL A 83 2.50 -15.10 7.02
N PRO A 84 2.65 -14.76 8.30
CA PRO A 84 1.69 -13.95 9.04
C PRO A 84 1.40 -12.61 8.36
N PHE A 85 0.15 -12.17 8.45
CA PHE A 85 -0.32 -10.89 7.96
C PHE A 85 -0.54 -9.92 9.13
N ASN A 86 0.07 -8.74 9.08
CA ASN A 86 -0.08 -7.67 10.08
C ASN A 86 0.22 -8.11 11.54
N ASP A 87 1.02 -9.14 11.74
CA ASP A 87 1.40 -9.62 13.07
C ASP A 87 2.81 -9.15 13.45
N ILE A 88 2.88 -8.12 14.30
CA ILE A 88 4.15 -7.56 14.77
C ILE A 88 4.89 -8.47 15.77
N ASN A 89 4.19 -9.43 16.38
CA ASN A 89 4.77 -10.35 17.35
C ASN A 89 5.33 -11.62 16.70
N ALA A 90 5.03 -11.85 15.43
CA ALA A 90 5.60 -12.95 14.68
C ALA A 90 7.08 -12.72 14.42
N ASN A 91 7.84 -13.80 14.19
CA ASN A 91 9.23 -13.66 13.73
C ASN A 91 9.32 -13.04 12.32
N LYS A 92 8.29 -13.22 11.51
CA LYS A 92 8.20 -12.76 10.12
C LYS A 92 6.76 -12.35 9.84
N SER A 93 6.57 -11.23 9.15
CA SER A 93 5.22 -10.79 8.78
C SER A 93 5.26 -9.85 7.57
N LEU A 94 4.23 -9.90 6.76
CA LEU A 94 3.94 -8.87 5.76
C LEU A 94 2.90 -7.91 6.33
N HIS A 95 3.16 -6.60 6.20
CA HIS A 95 2.30 -5.55 6.74
C HIS A 95 1.70 -4.73 5.61
N LEU A 96 0.39 -4.53 5.66
CA LEU A 96 -0.31 -3.67 4.72
C LEU A 96 -0.10 -2.21 5.08
N THR A 97 0.42 -1.44 4.14
CA THR A 97 0.57 0.03 4.24
C THR A 97 -0.05 0.72 3.04
N VAL A 98 -0.21 2.03 3.13
CA VAL A 98 -0.72 2.87 2.04
C VAL A 98 0.33 3.91 1.69
N GLU A 99 0.65 4.04 0.41
CA GLU A 99 1.40 5.15 -0.12
C GLU A 99 0.52 6.01 -1.00
N ASN A 100 0.46 7.30 -0.68
CA ASN A 100 -0.46 8.29 -1.24
C ASN A 100 -1.92 8.08 -0.83
N SER A 101 -2.36 8.84 0.18
CA SER A 101 -3.73 8.76 0.72
C SER A 101 -4.81 9.33 -0.22
N SER A 102 -4.53 9.52 -1.51
CA SER A 102 -5.52 9.86 -2.54
C SER A 102 -6.68 8.85 -2.60
N ILE A 103 -6.46 7.61 -2.13
CA ILE A 103 -7.50 6.58 -2.01
C ILE A 103 -8.69 7.01 -1.14
N LEU A 104 -8.53 8.03 -0.29
CA LEU A 104 -9.64 8.55 0.52
C LEU A 104 -10.65 9.35 -0.30
N GLU A 105 -10.29 9.92 -1.46
CA GLU A 105 -11.19 10.57 -2.43
C GLU A 105 -12.17 11.58 -1.80
N ASN A 106 -11.73 12.37 -0.79
CA ASN A 106 -12.58 13.26 0.03
C ASN A 106 -13.72 12.56 0.79
N ASN A 107 -13.70 11.24 0.90
CA ASN A 107 -14.66 10.47 1.67
C ASN A 107 -14.03 9.94 2.96
N ILE A 108 -14.46 10.51 4.11
CA ILE A 108 -13.93 10.12 5.42
C ILE A 108 -14.26 8.66 5.79
N GLU A 109 -15.35 8.11 5.23
CA GLU A 109 -15.78 6.73 5.48
C GLU A 109 -14.77 5.72 4.90
N ASN A 110 -13.96 6.12 3.91
CA ASN A 110 -12.92 5.25 3.37
C ASN A 110 -11.84 4.88 4.40
N ILE A 111 -11.69 5.67 5.49
CA ILE A 111 -10.79 5.34 6.60
C ILE A 111 -11.22 4.03 7.28
N GLU A 112 -12.52 3.74 7.33
CA GLU A 112 -13.01 2.51 7.97
C GLU A 112 -12.55 1.24 7.18
N PHE A 113 -12.38 1.33 5.86
CA PHE A 113 -11.79 0.24 5.09
C PHE A 113 -10.30 0.06 5.44
N LEU A 114 -9.54 1.15 5.58
CA LEU A 114 -8.13 1.05 5.99
C LEU A 114 -8.00 0.38 7.36
N LYS A 115 -8.84 0.77 8.32
CA LYS A 115 -8.90 0.17 9.66
C LYS A 115 -9.30 -1.30 9.60
N LYS A 116 -10.35 -1.63 8.83
CA LYS A 116 -10.84 -3.01 8.65
C LYS A 116 -9.74 -3.96 8.16
N TYR A 117 -8.91 -3.50 7.21
CA TYR A 117 -7.78 -4.26 6.69
C TYR A 117 -6.50 -4.14 7.53
N GLY A 118 -6.54 -3.37 8.61
CA GLY A 118 -5.46 -3.29 9.59
C GLY A 118 -4.28 -2.41 9.18
N VAL A 119 -4.49 -1.45 8.28
CA VAL A 119 -3.46 -0.46 7.91
C VAL A 119 -3.04 0.34 9.14
N LYS A 120 -1.73 0.42 9.41
CA LYS A 120 -1.14 1.19 10.53
C LYS A 120 -0.30 2.37 10.07
N VAL A 121 0.14 2.34 8.81
CA VAL A 121 1.00 3.38 8.23
C VAL A 121 0.40 3.79 6.89
N ALA A 122 0.23 5.10 6.72
CA ALA A 122 -0.18 5.70 5.45
C ALA A 122 0.61 6.99 5.23
N THR A 123 1.17 7.20 4.04
CA THR A 123 1.70 8.50 3.65
C THR A 123 0.55 9.40 3.19
N LEU A 124 0.63 10.69 3.53
CA LEU A 124 -0.45 11.63 3.24
C LEU A 124 -0.53 11.95 1.74
N THR A 125 0.62 12.23 1.16
CA THR A 125 0.76 12.60 -0.27
C THR A 125 1.88 11.77 -0.90
N TRP A 126 1.98 11.83 -2.19
CA TRP A 126 3.16 11.41 -2.95
C TRP A 126 3.80 12.64 -3.59
N ASN A 127 3.93 12.71 -4.92
CA ASN A 127 4.59 13.83 -5.59
C ASN A 127 3.65 15.02 -5.80
N GLU A 128 2.43 14.79 -6.25
CA GLU A 128 1.46 15.83 -6.59
C GLU A 128 0.50 16.11 -5.42
N SER A 129 -0.38 17.10 -5.62
CA SER A 129 -1.47 17.38 -4.69
C SER A 129 -2.56 16.33 -4.76
N ASN A 130 -3.10 15.96 -3.61
CA ASN A 130 -4.24 15.05 -3.52
C ASN A 130 -5.35 15.63 -2.59
N CYS A 131 -6.34 14.82 -2.23
CA CYS A 131 -7.43 15.24 -1.35
C CYS A 131 -6.97 15.60 0.07
N ILE A 132 -5.78 15.15 0.51
CA ILE A 132 -5.25 15.42 1.86
C ILE A 132 -4.43 16.71 1.90
N GLY A 133 -3.60 16.93 0.88
CA GLY A 133 -2.68 18.07 0.86
C GLY A 133 -1.81 18.09 -0.38
N ASP A 134 -0.79 18.92 -0.31
CA ASP A 134 0.14 19.13 -1.41
C ASP A 134 1.37 18.25 -1.25
N GLY A 135 1.77 17.59 -2.34
CA GLY A 135 3.02 16.86 -2.45
C GLY A 135 4.19 17.77 -2.81
N VAL A 136 5.37 17.17 -2.94
CA VAL A 136 6.64 17.93 -3.15
C VAL A 136 6.72 18.63 -4.51
N LEU A 137 5.99 18.15 -5.52
CA LEU A 137 5.94 18.73 -6.87
C LEU A 137 4.76 19.69 -7.07
N ALA A 138 3.96 19.97 -6.05
CA ALA A 138 2.86 20.93 -6.16
C ALA A 138 3.37 22.32 -6.56
N ASP A 139 2.79 22.89 -7.62
CA ASP A 139 3.24 24.20 -8.17
C ASP A 139 3.14 25.34 -7.15
N LYS A 140 2.08 25.37 -6.33
CA LYS A 140 1.85 26.38 -5.29
C LYS A 140 1.36 25.75 -4.01
N PRO A 141 2.25 25.11 -3.22
CA PRO A 141 1.83 24.34 -2.06
C PRO A 141 1.17 25.23 -1.01
N LYS A 142 0.02 24.81 -0.50
CA LYS A 142 -0.76 25.44 0.58
C LYS A 142 -0.80 24.55 1.85
N GLY A 143 -0.22 23.36 1.75
CA GLY A 143 -0.21 22.37 2.82
C GLY A 143 -1.49 21.53 2.87
N ALA A 144 -1.94 21.15 4.07
CA ALA A 144 -3.10 20.28 4.22
C ALA A 144 -4.40 20.96 3.79
N THR A 145 -5.24 20.23 3.04
CA THR A 145 -6.60 20.67 2.66
C THR A 145 -7.53 20.72 3.87
N THR A 146 -8.74 21.26 3.70
CA THR A 146 -9.79 21.19 4.73
C THR A 146 -10.16 19.74 5.06
N PHE A 147 -10.17 18.86 4.07
CA PHE A 147 -10.40 17.42 4.27
C PHE A 147 -9.20 16.78 4.98
N GLY A 148 -7.98 17.06 4.52
CA GLY A 148 -6.77 16.57 5.13
C GLY A 148 -6.66 16.90 6.63
N LYS A 149 -7.03 18.12 7.03
CA LYS A 149 -7.07 18.53 8.45
C LYS A 149 -8.09 17.77 9.30
N LYS A 150 -9.08 17.10 8.68
CA LYS A 150 -10.03 16.24 9.39
C LYS A 150 -9.54 14.80 9.48
N VAL A 151 -8.64 14.39 8.58
CA VAL A 151 -8.06 13.05 8.53
C VAL A 151 -6.89 12.91 9.49
N ILE A 152 -6.08 13.95 9.63
CA ILE A 152 -4.92 14.03 10.54
C ILE A 152 -5.35 14.35 11.97
#